data_2e8e77db5c36d5f57d0cb8e6f0dc6d84
#
_entry.id   2e8e77db5c36d5f57d0cb8e6f0dc6d84
#
_cell.length_a   1.000
_cell.length_b   1.000
_cell.length_c   1.000
_cell.angle_alpha   90.00
_cell.angle_beta   90.00
_cell.angle_gamma   90.00
#
_symmetry.space_group_name_H-M   'P 1'
#
loop_
_entity.id
_entity.type
_entity.pdbx_description
1 polymer ?
#
loop_
_entity_poly.entity_id
_entity_poly.type
_entity_poly.pdbx_seq_one_letter_code
_entity_poly.pdbx_strand_id
1 'polypeptide(L)'
;GLIDVAWSDAAAPIQQHVENVRIKMKQNTGRDLGVICYGQNIPGYIFKNTTVKNYWQFNPQLYNQFQSNSGVIPDGTFGVKKWVRMGDCFLPTLDSDENETGQTSVFPVDQVTFLPTLDRNAYTMYEGSMVVPSRYGVNPDIVAAADCLEVVYGMAGYGLPELEPPGAKAVYFDTVLPHWKNPLDMFLADVTF
;
A
#
# COMPACT_ATOMS: atom_id res chain seq x y z
N GLY A 1 10.60 -0.26 -23.92
CA GLY A 1 10.29 0.00 -22.51
C GLY A 1 10.64 -1.21 -21.63
N LEU A 2 10.52 -1.08 -20.33
CA LEU A 2 10.71 -2.22 -19.40
C LEU A 2 9.52 -3.19 -19.49
N ILE A 3 8.35 -2.62 -19.79
CA ILE A 3 7.10 -3.33 -20.10
C ILE A 3 6.67 -2.81 -21.46
N ASP A 4 6.67 -3.65 -22.47
CA ASP A 4 6.43 -3.32 -23.87
C ASP A 4 5.18 -3.98 -24.44
N VAL A 5 4.60 -4.93 -23.72
CA VAL A 5 3.35 -5.63 -24.04
C VAL A 5 2.42 -5.54 -22.85
N ALA A 6 1.16 -5.16 -23.08
CA ALA A 6 0.15 -5.07 -22.02
C ALA A 6 -0.07 -6.43 -21.37
N TRP A 7 -0.20 -6.46 -20.05
CA TRP A 7 -0.44 -7.71 -19.30
C TRP A 7 -1.84 -8.28 -19.52
N SER A 8 -2.75 -7.46 -20.03
CA SER A 8 -4.06 -7.92 -20.50
C SER A 8 -3.97 -8.90 -21.69
N ASP A 9 -2.86 -8.88 -22.45
CA ASP A 9 -2.58 -9.87 -23.48
C ASP A 9 -2.17 -11.21 -22.83
N ALA A 10 -2.83 -12.28 -23.22
CA ALA A 10 -2.54 -13.62 -22.72
C ALA A 10 -1.15 -14.16 -23.11
N ALA A 11 -0.50 -13.58 -24.12
CA ALA A 11 0.84 -13.92 -24.57
C ALA A 11 1.93 -13.00 -24.01
N ALA A 12 1.58 -12.00 -23.19
CA ALA A 12 2.53 -11.05 -22.63
C ALA A 12 3.65 -11.77 -21.86
N PRO A 13 4.93 -11.41 -22.05
CA PRO A 13 6.06 -12.04 -21.36
C PRO A 13 6.24 -11.49 -19.94
N ILE A 14 5.23 -11.64 -19.08
CA ILE A 14 5.17 -11.04 -17.73
C ILE A 14 6.43 -11.38 -16.90
N GLN A 15 6.89 -12.63 -16.94
CA GLN A 15 8.11 -13.04 -16.24
C GLN A 15 9.33 -12.23 -16.71
N GLN A 16 9.46 -12.01 -18.02
CA GLN A 16 10.57 -11.23 -18.58
C GLN A 16 10.45 -9.75 -18.19
N HIS A 17 9.25 -9.18 -18.16
CA HIS A 17 9.03 -7.82 -17.70
C HIS A 17 9.47 -7.64 -16.24
N VAL A 18 9.11 -8.56 -15.35
CA VAL A 18 9.54 -8.54 -13.95
C VAL A 18 11.06 -8.64 -13.84
N GLU A 19 11.70 -9.48 -14.65
CA GLU A 19 13.16 -9.61 -14.68
C GLU A 19 13.85 -8.36 -15.22
N ASN A 20 13.32 -7.72 -16.26
CA ASN A 20 13.83 -6.46 -16.80
C ASN A 20 13.80 -5.35 -15.74
N VAL A 21 12.71 -5.24 -14.98
CA VAL A 21 12.60 -4.28 -13.87
C VAL A 21 13.62 -4.60 -12.77
N ARG A 22 13.78 -5.89 -12.41
CA ARG A 22 14.78 -6.33 -11.42
C ARG A 22 16.20 -5.91 -11.83
N ILE A 23 16.57 -6.19 -13.07
CA ILE A 23 17.90 -5.84 -13.60
C ILE A 23 18.09 -4.31 -13.56
N LYS A 24 17.07 -3.56 -14.00
CA LYS A 24 17.13 -2.10 -14.02
C LYS A 24 17.25 -1.49 -12.63
N MET A 25 16.48 -2.00 -11.67
CA MET A 25 16.56 -1.59 -10.27
C MET A 25 17.96 -1.84 -9.73
N LYS A 26 18.51 -3.03 -9.97
CA LYS A 26 19.85 -3.41 -9.52
C LYS A 26 20.96 -2.55 -10.16
N GLN A 27 20.80 -2.19 -11.44
CA GLN A 27 21.71 -1.26 -12.13
C GLN A 27 21.65 0.16 -11.55
N ASN A 28 20.45 0.65 -11.22
CA ASN A 28 20.28 2.02 -10.74
C ASN A 28 20.76 2.21 -9.28
N THR A 29 20.52 1.23 -8.42
CA THR A 29 20.63 1.42 -6.96
C THR A 29 21.38 0.29 -6.24
N GLY A 30 21.74 -0.78 -6.94
CA GLY A 30 22.37 -1.95 -6.36
C GLY A 30 21.42 -2.83 -5.54
N ARG A 31 20.14 -2.45 -5.42
CA ARG A 31 19.11 -3.18 -4.67
C ARG A 31 18.41 -4.21 -5.54
N ASP A 32 17.89 -5.24 -4.91
CA ASP A 32 17.12 -6.28 -5.59
C ASP A 32 15.62 -6.05 -5.42
N LEU A 33 14.82 -6.46 -6.42
CA LEU A 33 13.37 -6.42 -6.38
C LEU A 33 12.86 -7.36 -5.27
N GLY A 34 12.14 -6.81 -4.30
CA GLY A 34 11.66 -7.57 -3.16
C GLY A 34 10.14 -7.64 -3.06
N VAL A 35 9.45 -6.58 -3.44
CA VAL A 35 8.01 -6.47 -3.27
C VAL A 35 7.37 -5.95 -4.55
N ILE A 36 6.22 -6.53 -4.92
CA ILE A 36 5.36 -6.02 -5.96
C ILE A 36 3.98 -5.73 -5.36
N CYS A 37 3.56 -4.46 -5.42
CA CYS A 37 2.21 -4.05 -5.10
C CYS A 37 1.37 -4.01 -6.38
N TYR A 38 0.13 -4.51 -6.34
CA TYR A 38 -0.67 -4.64 -7.54
C TYR A 38 -2.15 -4.29 -7.34
N GLY A 39 -2.78 -3.79 -8.41
CA GLY A 39 -4.19 -3.44 -8.47
C GLY A 39 -5.11 -4.65 -8.63
N GLN A 40 -6.40 -4.37 -8.61
CA GLN A 40 -7.46 -5.39 -8.55
C GLN A 40 -7.49 -6.34 -9.77
N ASN A 41 -7.18 -5.85 -10.97
CA ASN A 41 -7.28 -6.62 -12.22
C ASN A 41 -6.09 -7.53 -12.48
N ILE A 42 -4.95 -7.26 -11.85
CA ILE A 42 -3.68 -7.95 -12.12
C ILE A 42 -3.74 -9.46 -11.94
N PRO A 43 -4.38 -10.01 -10.87
CA PRO A 43 -4.52 -11.47 -10.73
C PRO A 43 -5.24 -12.12 -11.91
N GLY A 44 -6.25 -11.43 -12.47
CA GLY A 44 -6.98 -11.90 -13.65
C GLY A 44 -6.10 -11.99 -14.90
N TYR A 45 -5.21 -11.02 -15.11
CA TYR A 45 -4.26 -11.05 -16.23
C TYR A 45 -3.22 -12.15 -16.05
N ILE A 46 -2.66 -12.29 -14.87
CA ILE A 46 -1.71 -13.37 -14.54
C ILE A 46 -2.36 -14.74 -14.74
N PHE A 47 -3.58 -14.95 -14.28
CA PHE A 47 -4.29 -16.22 -14.46
C PHE A 47 -4.55 -16.57 -15.92
N LYS A 48 -4.86 -15.60 -16.77
CA LYS A 48 -5.09 -15.82 -18.20
C LYS A 48 -3.81 -16.03 -19.00
N ASN A 49 -2.69 -15.58 -18.49
CA ASN A 49 -1.42 -15.55 -19.21
C ASN A 49 -0.84 -16.97 -19.41
N THR A 50 -0.45 -17.29 -20.65
CA THR A 50 0.06 -18.61 -21.04
C THR A 50 1.46 -18.89 -20.51
N THR A 51 2.33 -17.87 -20.45
CA THR A 51 3.70 -18.00 -19.93
C THR A 51 3.69 -18.25 -18.42
N VAL A 52 2.78 -17.61 -17.69
CA VAL A 52 2.61 -17.83 -16.25
C VAL A 52 2.06 -19.21 -15.96
N LYS A 53 1.09 -19.69 -16.74
CA LYS A 53 0.57 -21.06 -16.62
C LYS A 53 1.70 -22.08 -16.81
N ASN A 54 2.55 -21.89 -17.81
CA ASN A 54 3.70 -22.77 -18.03
C ASN A 54 4.67 -22.73 -16.85
N TYR A 55 4.97 -21.53 -16.31
CA TYR A 55 5.79 -21.39 -15.11
C TYR A 55 5.21 -22.14 -13.90
N TRP A 56 3.91 -22.05 -13.68
CA TRP A 56 3.23 -22.74 -12.57
C TRP A 56 3.14 -24.26 -12.77
N GLN A 57 3.14 -24.77 -14.00
CA GLN A 57 3.22 -26.22 -14.24
C GLN A 57 4.48 -26.84 -13.62
N PHE A 58 5.57 -26.09 -13.61
CA PHE A 58 6.81 -26.50 -12.94
C PHE A 58 6.86 -26.16 -11.44
N ASN A 59 5.87 -25.38 -10.96
CA ASN A 59 5.77 -24.94 -9.56
C ASN A 59 4.34 -25.15 -9.01
N PRO A 60 3.88 -26.39 -8.89
CA PRO A 60 2.48 -26.69 -8.56
C PRO A 60 2.05 -26.14 -7.18
N GLN A 61 2.98 -25.94 -6.26
CA GLN A 61 2.67 -25.35 -4.96
C GLN A 61 2.17 -23.90 -5.09
N LEU A 62 2.79 -23.09 -5.95
CA LEU A 62 2.36 -21.71 -6.22
C LEU A 62 0.99 -21.69 -6.89
N TYR A 63 0.74 -22.58 -7.83
CA TYR A 63 -0.55 -22.69 -8.49
C TYR A 63 -1.69 -23.05 -7.51
N ASN A 64 -1.45 -24.02 -6.66
CA ASN A 64 -2.41 -24.42 -5.63
C ASN A 64 -2.68 -23.30 -4.62
N GLN A 65 -1.65 -22.55 -4.22
CA GLN A 65 -1.82 -21.38 -3.36
C GLN A 65 -2.64 -20.28 -4.04
N PHE A 66 -2.42 -20.02 -5.32
CA PHE A 66 -3.21 -19.06 -6.07
C PHE A 66 -4.69 -19.44 -6.12
N GLN A 67 -4.99 -20.71 -6.39
CA GLN A 67 -6.36 -21.21 -6.42
C GLN A 67 -7.03 -21.18 -5.05
N SER A 68 -6.33 -21.59 -3.99
CA SER A 68 -6.89 -21.64 -2.63
C SER A 68 -7.10 -20.25 -2.01
N ASN A 69 -6.32 -19.24 -2.41
CA ASN A 69 -6.37 -17.90 -1.85
C ASN A 69 -7.20 -16.91 -2.70
N SER A 70 -8.23 -17.39 -3.39
CA SER A 70 -9.18 -16.53 -4.13
C SER A 70 -8.50 -15.58 -5.14
N GLY A 71 -7.44 -16.03 -5.81
CA GLY A 71 -6.74 -15.25 -6.83
C GLY A 71 -5.72 -14.25 -6.29
N VAL A 72 -5.27 -14.39 -5.05
CA VAL A 72 -4.11 -13.64 -4.54
C VAL A 72 -2.84 -14.27 -5.12
N ILE A 73 -1.97 -13.43 -5.70
CA ILE A 73 -0.72 -13.89 -6.30
C ILE A 73 0.21 -14.41 -5.18
N PRO A 74 0.68 -15.67 -5.24
CA PRO A 74 1.52 -16.22 -4.20
C PRO A 74 2.87 -15.54 -4.08
N ASP A 75 3.36 -15.38 -2.86
CA ASP A 75 4.74 -14.98 -2.60
C ASP A 75 5.72 -15.97 -3.23
N GLY A 76 6.84 -15.47 -3.74
CA GLY A 76 7.81 -16.27 -4.47
C GLY A 76 7.56 -16.41 -5.97
N THR A 77 6.40 -15.96 -6.49
CA THR A 77 6.13 -15.94 -7.95
C THR A 77 7.19 -15.09 -8.64
N PHE A 78 7.82 -15.65 -9.67
CA PHE A 78 8.96 -15.07 -10.41
C PHE A 78 10.16 -14.68 -9.52
N GLY A 79 10.34 -15.35 -8.38
CA GLY A 79 11.42 -15.06 -7.43
C GLY A 79 11.25 -13.76 -6.64
N VAL A 80 10.07 -13.14 -6.69
CA VAL A 80 9.75 -11.96 -5.90
C VAL A 80 9.31 -12.38 -4.51
N LYS A 81 9.93 -11.80 -3.47
CA LYS A 81 9.71 -12.22 -2.08
C LYS A 81 8.25 -12.03 -1.62
N LYS A 82 7.61 -10.94 -2.07
CA LYS A 82 6.27 -10.60 -1.62
C LYS A 82 5.43 -9.96 -2.72
N TRP A 83 4.19 -10.42 -2.84
CA TRP A 83 3.16 -9.83 -3.68
C TRP A 83 2.04 -9.27 -2.80
N VAL A 84 1.80 -7.96 -2.88
CA VAL A 84 0.85 -7.26 -2.02
C VAL A 84 -0.31 -6.74 -2.86
N ARG A 85 -1.51 -7.24 -2.57
CA ARG A 85 -2.73 -6.77 -3.21
C ARG A 85 -3.16 -5.44 -2.58
N MET A 86 -3.18 -4.38 -3.37
CA MET A 86 -3.61 -3.04 -2.98
C MET A 86 -5.01 -2.70 -3.50
N GLY A 87 -5.56 -3.52 -4.39
CA GLY A 87 -6.83 -3.28 -5.04
C GLY A 87 -8.06 -3.37 -4.12
N ASP A 88 -7.89 -3.80 -2.87
CA ASP A 88 -8.97 -3.90 -1.87
C ASP A 88 -9.02 -2.66 -0.93
N CYS A 89 -8.18 -1.66 -1.19
CA CYS A 89 -8.16 -0.40 -0.44
C CYS A 89 -9.10 0.61 -1.14
N PHE A 90 -10.18 0.99 -0.46
CA PHE A 90 -11.16 1.92 -0.98
C PHE A 90 -11.29 3.14 -0.08
N LEU A 91 -11.56 4.30 -0.69
CA LEU A 91 -11.96 5.52 -0.01
C LEU A 91 -13.41 5.84 -0.35
N PRO A 92 -14.21 6.34 0.60
CA PRO A 92 -15.54 6.82 0.32
C PRO A 92 -15.47 8.03 -0.63
N THR A 93 -16.33 8.04 -1.63
CA THR A 93 -16.56 9.22 -2.46
C THR A 93 -17.69 10.01 -1.85
N LEU A 94 -17.43 11.27 -1.49
CA LEU A 94 -18.40 12.16 -0.88
C LEU A 94 -18.96 13.14 -1.91
N ASP A 95 -20.22 13.53 -1.76
CA ASP A 95 -20.82 14.65 -2.50
C ASP A 95 -20.49 15.99 -1.83
N SER A 96 -21.06 17.09 -2.37
CA SER A 96 -20.89 18.44 -1.81
C SER A 96 -21.47 18.61 -0.41
N ASP A 97 -22.36 17.72 0.00
CA ASP A 97 -23.04 17.73 1.30
C ASP A 97 -22.45 16.69 2.27
N GLU A 98 -21.24 16.17 1.94
CA GLU A 98 -20.49 15.18 2.71
C GLU A 98 -21.20 13.81 2.85
N ASN A 99 -22.20 13.50 2.00
CA ASN A 99 -22.82 12.18 1.98
C ASN A 99 -22.00 11.22 1.12
N GLU A 100 -21.90 9.98 1.58
CA GLU A 100 -21.20 8.93 0.83
C GLU A 100 -22.02 8.55 -0.42
N THR A 101 -21.44 8.75 -1.60
CA THR A 101 -22.06 8.44 -2.90
C THR A 101 -21.48 7.17 -3.55
N GLY A 102 -20.38 6.64 -3.00
CA GLY A 102 -19.74 5.45 -3.52
C GLY A 102 -18.37 5.22 -2.92
N GLN A 103 -17.61 4.35 -3.58
CA GLN A 103 -16.24 4.03 -3.16
C GLN A 103 -15.29 4.08 -4.36
N THR A 104 -14.13 4.71 -4.17
CA THR A 104 -13.08 4.77 -5.18
C THR A 104 -11.86 4.01 -4.69
N SER A 105 -11.27 3.16 -5.55
CA SER A 105 -10.04 2.45 -5.23
C SER A 105 -8.89 3.44 -5.02
N VAL A 106 -8.19 3.31 -3.90
CA VAL A 106 -6.99 4.13 -3.59
C VAL A 106 -5.85 3.80 -4.56
N PHE A 107 -5.76 2.54 -4.95
CA PHE A 107 -4.73 2.06 -5.86
C PHE A 107 -5.35 1.77 -7.23
N PRO A 108 -4.79 2.29 -8.33
CA PRO A 108 -5.34 2.06 -9.68
C PRO A 108 -5.40 0.57 -10.02
N VAL A 109 -6.52 0.16 -10.62
CA VAL A 109 -6.86 -1.27 -10.79
C VAL A 109 -5.92 -2.04 -11.72
N ASP A 110 -5.27 -1.33 -12.65
CA ASP A 110 -4.37 -1.90 -13.68
C ASP A 110 -2.90 -1.51 -13.46
N GLN A 111 -2.58 -0.98 -12.29
CA GLN A 111 -1.21 -0.59 -11.95
C GLN A 111 -0.47 -1.65 -11.16
N VAL A 112 0.84 -1.62 -11.36
CA VAL A 112 1.82 -2.41 -10.61
C VAL A 112 2.94 -1.51 -10.14
N THR A 113 3.28 -1.60 -8.86
CA THR A 113 4.43 -0.89 -8.28
C THR A 113 5.48 -1.90 -7.84
N PHE A 114 6.68 -1.72 -8.34
CA PHE A 114 7.84 -2.54 -8.03
C PHE A 114 8.70 -1.83 -6.99
N LEU A 115 8.95 -2.50 -5.88
CA LEU A 115 9.71 -1.97 -4.75
C LEU A 115 10.92 -2.87 -4.45
N PRO A 116 12.02 -2.30 -3.96
CA PRO A 116 13.16 -3.10 -3.55
C PRO A 116 12.82 -3.94 -2.32
N THR A 117 13.71 -4.83 -1.94
CA THR A 117 13.62 -5.49 -0.64
C THR A 117 13.60 -4.42 0.45
N LEU A 118 12.50 -4.35 1.18
CA LEU A 118 12.31 -3.38 2.25
C LEU A 118 13.27 -3.68 3.39
N ASP A 119 14.11 -2.72 3.70
CA ASP A 119 14.96 -2.68 4.87
C ASP A 119 14.70 -1.41 5.68
N ARG A 120 15.25 -1.30 6.88
CA ARG A 120 15.10 -0.12 7.74
C ARG A 120 15.63 1.18 7.11
N ASN A 121 16.41 1.08 6.04
CA ASN A 121 17.00 2.21 5.34
C ASN A 121 16.22 2.64 4.09
N ALA A 122 15.16 1.92 3.71
CA ALA A 122 14.37 2.24 2.51
C ALA A 122 13.60 3.55 2.63
N TYR A 123 13.08 3.83 3.81
CA TYR A 123 12.31 5.04 4.08
C TYR A 123 12.67 5.66 5.44
N THR A 124 12.29 6.91 5.63
CA THR A 124 12.36 7.63 6.90
C THR A 124 10.96 8.10 7.25
N MET A 125 10.60 7.97 8.52
CA MET A 125 9.37 8.55 9.04
C MET A 125 9.70 9.95 9.57
N TYR A 126 9.03 10.96 9.04
CA TYR A 126 9.07 12.31 9.59
C TYR A 126 7.86 12.50 10.49
N GLU A 127 8.13 12.88 11.73
CA GLU A 127 7.11 13.17 12.72
C GLU A 127 6.83 14.66 12.72
N GLY A 128 5.59 15.03 12.46
CA GLY A 128 5.13 16.41 12.57
C GLY A 128 4.78 16.76 14.01
N SER A 129 4.74 18.03 14.32
CA SER A 129 4.19 18.53 15.58
C SER A 129 2.69 18.76 15.45
N MET A 130 1.94 18.46 16.50
CA MET A 130 0.54 18.83 16.64
C MET A 130 0.27 19.39 18.03
N VAL A 131 -0.75 20.21 18.13
CA VAL A 131 -1.25 20.73 19.39
C VAL A 131 -2.47 19.91 19.81
N VAL A 132 -2.38 19.31 20.97
CA VAL A 132 -3.45 18.48 21.53
C VAL A 132 -3.84 18.97 22.93
N PRO A 133 -5.05 18.68 23.41
CA PRO A 133 -5.42 18.93 24.80
C PRO A 133 -4.45 18.22 25.75
N SER A 134 -4.02 18.93 26.77
CA SER A 134 -3.10 18.36 27.77
C SER A 134 -3.69 17.13 28.46
N ARG A 135 -2.86 16.11 28.68
CA ARG A 135 -3.25 14.85 29.35
C ARG A 135 -3.64 15.04 30.81
N TYR A 136 -3.32 16.17 31.41
CA TYR A 136 -3.53 16.42 32.81
C TYR A 136 -4.89 17.09 33.08
N GLY A 137 -5.95 16.27 33.00
CA GLY A 137 -7.20 16.49 33.73
C GLY A 137 -8.03 17.71 33.35
N VAL A 138 -7.98 18.13 32.10
CA VAL A 138 -8.77 19.27 31.67
C VAL A 138 -10.17 18.82 31.29
N ASN A 139 -11.17 19.47 31.92
CA ASN A 139 -12.55 19.39 31.53
C ASN A 139 -12.68 19.89 30.08
N PRO A 140 -13.26 19.10 29.14
CA PRO A 140 -13.45 19.51 27.74
C PRO A 140 -14.14 20.86 27.56
N ASP A 141 -14.93 21.32 28.53
CA ASP A 141 -15.57 22.63 28.54
C ASP A 141 -14.58 23.78 28.78
N ILE A 142 -13.34 23.50 29.17
CA ILE A 142 -12.30 24.48 29.50
C ILE A 142 -11.18 24.52 28.43
N VAL A 143 -11.25 23.68 27.41
CA VAL A 143 -10.22 23.54 26.32
C VAL A 143 -10.01 24.86 25.51
N ALA A 144 -10.83 25.87 25.73
CA ALA A 144 -10.58 27.21 25.17
C ALA A 144 -9.43 28.00 25.82
N ALA A 145 -8.87 27.52 26.93
CA ALA A 145 -7.75 28.18 27.57
C ALA A 145 -6.43 27.65 26.97
N ALA A 146 -5.62 28.55 26.42
CA ALA A 146 -4.33 28.26 25.79
C ALA A 146 -3.35 27.47 26.71
N ASP A 147 -3.54 27.59 28.02
CA ASP A 147 -2.71 26.93 29.04
C ASP A 147 -2.97 25.42 29.18
N CYS A 148 -3.99 24.89 28.47
CA CYS A 148 -4.40 23.50 28.51
C CYS A 148 -3.96 22.70 27.26
N LEU A 149 -3.11 23.26 26.44
CA LEU A 149 -2.63 22.66 25.23
C LEU A 149 -1.16 22.21 25.39
N GLU A 150 -0.85 21.06 24.84
CA GLU A 150 0.52 20.54 24.76
C GLU A 150 0.90 20.25 23.29
N VAL A 151 2.16 20.43 22.98
CA VAL A 151 2.72 20.06 21.67
C VAL A 151 3.26 18.65 21.76
N VAL A 152 2.77 17.78 20.92
CA VAL A 152 3.25 16.40 20.76
C VAL A 152 3.74 16.16 19.35
N TYR A 153 4.60 15.15 19.19
CA TYR A 153 5.16 14.76 17.91
C TYR A 153 4.74 13.34 17.57
N GLY A 154 4.52 13.09 16.28
CA GLY A 154 4.14 11.78 15.78
C GLY A 154 2.71 11.39 16.12
N MET A 155 2.52 10.31 16.83
CA MET A 155 1.21 9.76 17.18
C MET A 155 0.81 10.16 18.60
N ALA A 156 -0.39 10.69 18.75
CA ALA A 156 -0.97 11.03 20.05
C ALA A 156 -2.42 10.57 20.14
N GLY A 157 -2.87 10.31 21.37
CA GLY A 157 -4.26 9.94 21.63
C GLY A 157 -4.70 10.43 23.00
N TYR A 158 -5.97 10.81 23.13
CA TYR A 158 -6.59 11.11 24.40
C TYR A 158 -8.00 10.53 24.49
N GLY A 159 -8.44 10.22 25.71
CA GLY A 159 -9.77 9.73 26.00
C GLY A 159 -10.64 10.85 26.54
N LEU A 160 -11.86 10.96 26.03
CA LEU A 160 -12.90 11.84 26.58
C LEU A 160 -13.93 10.98 27.29
N PRO A 161 -14.15 11.16 28.60
CA PRO A 161 -15.25 10.49 29.29
C PRO A 161 -16.58 11.08 28.82
N GLU A 162 -17.51 10.21 28.42
CA GLU A 162 -18.89 10.59 28.12
C GLU A 162 -19.78 10.28 29.34
N LEU A 163 -20.56 11.24 29.77
CA LEU A 163 -21.41 11.10 30.96
C LEU A 163 -22.81 10.56 30.63
N GLU A 164 -23.30 10.82 29.41
CA GLU A 164 -24.62 10.37 28.97
C GLU A 164 -24.64 9.98 27.48
N PRO A 165 -24.77 8.69 27.15
CA PRO A 165 -24.67 7.53 28.04
C PRO A 165 -23.24 7.33 28.57
N PRO A 166 -23.06 6.66 29.73
CA PRO A 166 -21.74 6.42 30.28
C PRO A 166 -20.85 5.68 29.27
N GLY A 167 -19.72 6.27 28.94
CA GLY A 167 -18.81 5.73 27.93
C GLY A 167 -17.48 6.47 27.91
N ALA A 168 -16.63 6.12 26.95
CA ALA A 168 -15.39 6.82 26.68
C ALA A 168 -15.19 6.92 25.16
N LYS A 169 -14.92 8.11 24.68
CA LYS A 169 -14.48 8.35 23.30
C LYS A 169 -12.98 8.49 23.29
N ALA A 170 -12.30 7.67 22.50
CA ALA A 170 -10.88 7.81 22.26
C ALA A 170 -10.66 8.56 20.92
N VAL A 171 -9.80 9.57 20.95
CA VAL A 171 -9.40 10.33 19.77
C VAL A 171 -7.91 10.12 19.58
N TYR A 172 -7.53 9.71 18.36
CA TYR A 172 -6.15 9.46 17.98
C TYR A 172 -5.76 10.40 16.84
N PHE A 173 -4.55 10.92 16.91
CA PHE A 173 -3.96 11.75 15.87
C PHE A 173 -2.64 11.14 15.44
N ASP A 174 -2.35 11.23 14.15
CA ASP A 174 -1.09 10.82 13.57
C ASP A 174 -0.60 11.91 12.61
N THR A 175 0.62 12.37 12.84
CA THR A 175 1.30 13.37 12.00
C THR A 175 2.58 12.81 11.41
N VAL A 176 2.59 11.52 11.15
CA VAL A 176 3.75 10.82 10.60
C VAL A 176 3.68 10.82 9.08
N LEU A 177 4.75 11.29 8.43
CA LEU A 177 4.90 11.26 6.98
C LEU A 177 6.01 10.30 6.58
N PRO A 178 5.72 9.18 5.92
CA PRO A 178 6.75 8.33 5.36
C PRO A 178 7.42 9.02 4.16
N HIS A 179 8.73 9.07 4.18
CA HIS A 179 9.53 9.61 3.09
C HIS A 179 10.44 8.53 2.52
N TRP A 180 10.27 8.23 1.24
CA TRP A 180 11.12 7.28 0.52
C TRP A 180 12.47 7.92 0.21
N LYS A 181 13.56 7.28 0.65
CA LYS A 181 14.91 7.89 0.56
C LYS A 181 15.46 7.96 -0.85
N ASN A 182 15.14 6.97 -1.67
CA ASN A 182 15.65 6.92 -3.04
C ASN A 182 14.53 6.62 -4.04
N PRO A 183 14.02 7.63 -4.76
CA PRO A 183 12.94 7.44 -5.73
C PRO A 183 13.35 6.55 -6.92
N LEU A 184 14.64 6.35 -7.20
CA LEU A 184 15.12 5.48 -8.26
C LEU A 184 14.97 3.98 -7.93
N ASP A 185 14.63 3.66 -6.68
CA ASP A 185 14.31 2.28 -6.24
C ASP A 185 12.87 1.88 -6.56
N MET A 186 12.02 2.80 -7.00
CA MET A 186 10.60 2.57 -7.19
C MET A 186 10.23 2.69 -8.67
N PHE A 187 9.54 1.67 -9.19
CA PHE A 187 9.00 1.68 -10.54
C PHE A 187 7.49 1.53 -10.47
N LEU A 188 6.80 2.45 -11.11
CA LEU A 188 5.35 2.41 -11.30
C LEU A 188 5.07 2.10 -12.77
N ALA A 189 4.18 1.17 -13.03
CA ALA A 189 3.76 0.84 -14.38
C ALA A 189 2.24 0.66 -14.45
N ASP A 190 1.63 1.33 -15.43
CA ASP A 190 0.34 0.92 -15.96
C ASP A 190 0.61 -0.23 -16.92
N VAL A 191 -0.12 -1.32 -16.77
CA VAL A 191 0.12 -2.55 -17.54
C VAL A 191 -0.96 -2.83 -18.59
N THR A 192 -1.81 -1.85 -18.88
CA THR A 192 -2.92 -1.93 -19.85
C THR A 192 -2.93 -0.75 -20.84
N PHE A 193 -1.81 -0.40 -21.38
CA PHE A 193 -1.67 0.69 -22.39
C PHE A 193 -2.07 0.25 -23.79
#